data_5aa5a1b20782766fecc61fcaad1a63bb
#
_entry.id   5aa5a1b20782766fecc61fcaad1a63bb
#
_cell.length_a   1.000
_cell.length_b   1.000
_cell.length_c   1.000
_cell.angle_alpha   90.00
_cell.angle_beta   90.00
_cell.angle_gamma   90.00
#
_symmetry.space_group_name_H-M   'P 1'
#
loop_
_entity.id
_entity.type
_entity.pdbx_description
1 polymer ?
#
loop_
_entity_poly.entity_id
_entity_poly.type
_entity_poly.pdbx_seq_one_letter_code
_entity_poly.pdbx_strand_id
1 'polypeptide(L)'
;MKPPAALILDRDGTLIEHVPYLCDPAKVRLLPGVVDALSRARDKGARLFLHSNQSGVGRGLFNISAVHACNERMIKLLGTGPATFDRICIAPERPDETSSYRKPSPAFAQEIMSEFGYDPTELCYIGDRGSDLATAHAAGIRGVGVSTGLDDLRAEMRELGIEGIFPVFNSLSEAIDYLFHRP
;
A
#
# COMPACT_ATOMS: atom_id res chain seq x y z
N MET A 1 21.60 3.34 -2.95
CA MET A 1 20.52 2.99 -3.95
C MET A 1 19.73 4.26 -4.22
N LYS A 2 19.44 4.61 -5.51
CA LYS A 2 18.65 5.81 -5.84
C LYS A 2 17.29 5.75 -5.13
N PRO A 3 16.81 6.82 -4.47
CA PRO A 3 15.46 6.86 -3.90
C PRO A 3 14.39 6.56 -4.95
N PRO A 4 13.25 5.93 -4.55
CA PRO A 4 12.15 5.72 -5.49
C PRO A 4 11.50 7.05 -5.88
N ALA A 5 11.11 7.15 -7.15
CA ALA A 5 10.32 8.29 -7.65
C ALA A 5 8.83 8.15 -7.29
N ALA A 6 8.38 6.92 -7.01
CA ALA A 6 7.00 6.66 -6.66
C ALA A 6 6.86 5.52 -5.63
N LEU A 7 5.86 5.65 -4.77
CA LEU A 7 5.46 4.66 -3.77
C LEU A 7 4.04 4.18 -4.04
N ILE A 8 3.84 2.86 -4.11
CA ILE A 8 2.53 2.24 -4.06
C ILE A 8 2.35 1.73 -2.63
N LEU A 9 1.30 2.19 -1.98
CA LEU A 9 1.06 1.97 -0.55
C LEU A 9 -0.22 1.14 -0.37
N ASP A 10 -0.15 0.08 0.42
CA ASP A 10 -1.36 -0.50 0.97
C ASP A 10 -2.00 0.42 2.00
N ARG A 11 -3.28 0.18 2.32
CA ARG A 11 -4.06 0.98 3.25
C ARG A 11 -4.08 0.41 4.66
N ASP A 12 -4.72 -0.75 4.79
CA ASP A 12 -5.08 -1.36 6.08
C ASP A 12 -3.87 -2.11 6.66
N GLY A 13 -3.38 -1.69 7.83
CA GLY A 13 -2.15 -2.23 8.41
C GLY A 13 -0.86 -1.53 7.92
N THR A 14 -0.95 -0.60 6.96
CA THR A 14 0.19 0.15 6.44
C THR A 14 0.06 1.65 6.71
N LEU A 15 -1.06 2.26 6.34
CA LEU A 15 -1.36 3.68 6.59
C LEU A 15 -2.31 3.87 7.77
N ILE A 16 -3.28 2.98 7.91
CA ILE A 16 -4.27 2.99 8.99
C ILE A 16 -4.23 1.68 9.77
N GLU A 17 -4.73 1.73 11.01
CA GLU A 17 -4.93 0.52 11.81
C GLU A 17 -5.78 -0.49 11.06
N HIS A 18 -5.38 -1.75 11.11
CA HIS A 18 -6.13 -2.82 10.47
C HIS A 18 -7.39 -3.14 11.28
N VAL A 19 -8.53 -2.79 10.74
CA VAL A 19 -9.85 -3.17 11.26
C VAL A 19 -10.52 -4.10 10.25
N PRO A 20 -10.83 -5.35 10.61
CA PRO A 20 -11.49 -6.28 9.68
C PRO A 20 -12.76 -5.69 9.07
N TYR A 21 -12.85 -5.69 7.75
CA TYR A 21 -14.00 -5.16 7.00
C TYR A 21 -14.38 -3.73 7.38
N LEU A 22 -13.39 -2.84 7.52
CA LEU A 22 -13.59 -1.44 7.85
C LEU A 22 -14.52 -0.74 6.85
N CYS A 23 -15.68 -0.30 7.33
CA CYS A 23 -16.69 0.41 6.54
C CYS A 23 -17.25 1.67 7.23
N ASP A 24 -16.82 1.92 8.46
CA ASP A 24 -17.22 3.10 9.26
C ASP A 24 -16.06 4.10 9.30
N PRO A 25 -16.20 5.30 8.67
CA PRO A 25 -15.17 6.33 8.68
C PRO A 25 -14.78 6.81 10.09
N ALA A 26 -15.69 6.68 11.08
CA ALA A 26 -15.39 7.07 12.46
C ALA A 26 -14.36 6.16 13.13
N LYS A 27 -14.16 4.96 12.59
CA LYS A 27 -13.16 3.98 13.07
C LYS A 27 -11.80 4.11 12.40
N VAL A 28 -11.66 4.93 11.38
CA VAL A 28 -10.37 5.16 10.71
C VAL A 28 -9.39 5.83 11.68
N ARG A 29 -8.25 5.21 11.91
CA ARG A 29 -7.13 5.72 12.72
C ARG A 29 -5.84 5.56 11.93
N LEU A 30 -5.05 6.62 11.83
CA LEU A 30 -3.71 6.52 11.24
C LEU A 30 -2.78 5.74 12.17
N LEU A 31 -1.91 4.94 11.57
CA LEU A 31 -0.80 4.36 12.30
C LEU A 31 0.20 5.45 12.74
N PRO A 32 0.93 5.24 13.85
CA PRO A 32 1.91 6.21 14.34
C PRO A 32 2.97 6.56 13.27
N GLY A 33 3.27 7.86 13.14
CA GLY A 33 4.34 8.36 12.27
C GLY A 33 4.02 8.40 10.77
N VAL A 34 2.83 7.96 10.34
CA VAL A 34 2.44 7.90 8.91
C VAL A 34 2.46 9.28 8.26
N VAL A 35 1.93 10.32 8.93
CA VAL A 35 1.90 11.69 8.39
C VAL A 35 3.30 12.18 8.07
N ASP A 36 4.22 12.07 9.04
CA ASP A 36 5.61 12.53 8.88
C ASP A 36 6.37 11.69 7.84
N ALA A 37 6.13 10.37 7.81
CA ALA A 37 6.75 9.48 6.84
C ALA A 37 6.35 9.85 5.40
N LEU A 38 5.06 10.06 5.14
CA LEU A 38 4.58 10.46 3.81
C LEU A 38 5.04 11.87 3.43
N SER A 39 5.10 12.81 4.40
CA SER A 39 5.65 14.14 4.15
C SER A 39 7.11 14.06 3.70
N ARG A 40 7.96 13.32 4.44
CA ARG A 40 9.37 13.13 4.06
C ARG A 40 9.54 12.52 2.67
N ALA A 41 8.74 11.53 2.30
CA ALA A 41 8.78 10.94 0.97
C ALA A 41 8.42 11.97 -0.12
N ARG A 42 7.37 12.77 0.10
CA ARG A 42 6.95 13.82 -0.83
C ARG A 42 7.98 14.96 -0.95
N ASP A 43 8.59 15.35 0.16
CA ASP A 43 9.65 16.38 0.18
C ASP A 43 10.87 15.94 -0.64
N LYS A 44 11.07 14.62 -0.81
CA LYS A 44 12.07 14.03 -1.70
C LYS A 44 11.58 13.82 -3.13
N GLY A 45 10.37 14.30 -3.46
CA GLY A 45 9.79 14.25 -4.80
C GLY A 45 9.04 12.96 -5.14
N ALA A 46 8.82 12.07 -4.17
CA ALA A 46 8.09 10.83 -4.45
C ALA A 46 6.60 11.09 -4.67
N ARG A 47 6.03 10.51 -5.72
CA ARG A 47 4.59 10.43 -5.94
C ARG A 47 3.98 9.27 -5.15
N LEU A 48 2.75 9.43 -4.70
CA LEU A 48 2.07 8.46 -3.85
C LEU A 48 0.86 7.86 -4.57
N PHE A 49 0.75 6.55 -4.52
CA PHE A 49 -0.34 5.75 -5.06
C PHE A 49 -0.91 4.86 -3.96
N LEU A 50 -2.23 4.71 -3.92
CA LEU A 50 -2.90 3.84 -2.95
C LEU A 50 -3.45 2.61 -3.67
N HIS A 51 -3.20 1.41 -3.11
CA HIS A 51 -3.72 0.16 -3.64
C HIS A 51 -4.27 -0.73 -2.51
N SER A 52 -5.57 -0.99 -2.51
CA SER A 52 -6.23 -1.70 -1.42
C SER A 52 -7.18 -2.80 -1.91
N ASN A 53 -7.06 -4.00 -1.33
CA ASN A 53 -8.02 -5.09 -1.51
C ASN A 53 -9.19 -4.89 -0.54
N GLN A 54 -10.42 -4.76 -1.07
CA GLN A 54 -11.63 -4.47 -0.30
C GLN A 54 -12.72 -5.52 -0.51
N SER A 55 -12.41 -6.78 -0.23
CA SER A 55 -13.29 -7.93 -0.50
C SER A 55 -14.62 -7.91 0.26
N GLY A 56 -14.77 -7.08 1.27
CA GLY A 56 -16.04 -6.86 1.95
C GLY A 56 -17.15 -6.36 1.02
N VAL A 57 -16.77 -5.61 -0.03
CA VAL A 57 -17.71 -5.16 -1.08
C VAL A 57 -18.24 -6.35 -1.89
N GLY A 58 -17.35 -7.17 -2.44
CA GLY A 58 -17.74 -8.37 -3.19
C GLY A 58 -18.47 -9.42 -2.35
N ARG A 59 -18.24 -9.44 -1.04
CA ARG A 59 -18.99 -10.27 -0.07
C ARG A 59 -20.36 -9.67 0.31
N GLY A 60 -20.69 -8.46 -0.15
CA GLY A 60 -21.94 -7.79 0.18
C GLY A 60 -22.05 -7.30 1.63
N LEU A 61 -20.93 -7.19 2.36
CA LEU A 61 -20.92 -6.71 3.74
C LEU A 61 -21.15 -5.19 3.82
N PHE A 62 -20.72 -4.47 2.82
CA PHE A 62 -20.92 -3.02 2.64
C PHE A 62 -20.74 -2.67 1.17
N ASN A 63 -21.14 -1.47 0.80
CA ASN A 63 -20.99 -0.97 -0.57
C ASN A 63 -19.66 -0.21 -0.78
N ILE A 64 -19.29 0.02 -2.03
CA ILE A 64 -18.05 0.72 -2.38
C ILE A 64 -18.00 2.16 -1.84
N SER A 65 -19.15 2.81 -1.64
CA SER A 65 -19.20 4.18 -1.10
C SER A 65 -18.70 4.24 0.35
N ALA A 66 -18.86 3.18 1.13
CA ALA A 66 -18.28 3.09 2.47
C ALA A 66 -16.75 3.05 2.44
N VAL A 67 -16.16 2.36 1.43
CA VAL A 67 -14.71 2.35 1.22
C VAL A 67 -14.21 3.75 0.87
N HIS A 68 -14.92 4.44 -0.06
CA HIS A 68 -14.58 5.83 -0.42
C HIS A 68 -14.64 6.76 0.79
N ALA A 69 -15.70 6.66 1.62
CA ALA A 69 -15.83 7.48 2.82
C ALA A 69 -14.69 7.23 3.84
N CYS A 70 -14.24 5.96 3.99
CA CYS A 70 -13.07 5.65 4.81
C CYS A 70 -11.78 6.24 4.22
N ASN A 71 -11.59 6.19 2.89
CA ASN A 71 -10.44 6.80 2.23
C ASN A 71 -10.44 8.34 2.36
N GLU A 72 -11.57 8.99 2.19
CA GLU A 72 -11.72 10.44 2.42
C GLU A 72 -11.39 10.82 3.87
N ARG A 73 -11.85 10.01 4.84
CA ARG A 73 -11.51 10.21 6.26
C ARG A 73 -10.01 10.07 6.50
N MET A 74 -9.36 9.05 5.92
CA MET A 74 -7.91 8.87 5.99
C MET A 74 -7.17 10.06 5.41
N ILE A 75 -7.53 10.51 4.20
CA ILE A 75 -6.93 11.68 3.54
C ILE A 75 -7.09 12.95 4.39
N LYS A 76 -8.26 13.14 4.99
CA LYS A 76 -8.50 14.26 5.92
C LYS A 76 -7.60 14.19 7.15
N LEU A 77 -7.37 13.00 7.71
CA LEU A 77 -6.47 12.81 8.86
C LEU A 77 -5.00 13.03 8.48
N LEU A 78 -4.60 12.69 7.26
CA LEU A 78 -3.26 12.97 6.73
C LEU A 78 -2.97 14.48 6.59
N GLY A 79 -4.02 15.32 6.50
CA GLY A 79 -3.87 16.78 6.44
C GLY A 79 -3.29 17.32 5.12
N THR A 80 -3.11 16.48 4.11
CA THR A 80 -2.45 16.82 2.83
C THR A 80 -3.43 17.15 1.70
N GLY A 81 -4.74 17.08 2.00
CA GLY A 81 -5.80 17.39 1.03
C GLY A 81 -6.08 16.29 0.00
N PRO A 82 -7.02 16.52 -0.93
CA PRO A 82 -7.50 15.50 -1.87
C PRO A 82 -6.42 15.00 -2.85
N ALA A 83 -5.38 15.78 -3.10
CA ALA A 83 -4.25 15.40 -3.96
C ALA A 83 -3.16 14.59 -3.22
N THR A 84 -3.49 13.95 -2.09
CA THR A 84 -2.55 13.11 -1.33
C THR A 84 -2.02 11.96 -2.17
N PHE A 85 -2.89 11.29 -2.92
CA PHE A 85 -2.52 10.21 -3.83
C PHE A 85 -2.78 10.62 -5.27
N ASP A 86 -1.81 10.40 -6.13
CA ASP A 86 -1.93 10.66 -7.58
C ASP A 86 -2.97 9.73 -8.23
N ARG A 87 -3.10 8.50 -7.69
CA ARG A 87 -4.12 7.53 -8.10
C ARG A 87 -4.46 6.58 -6.95
N ILE A 88 -5.72 6.15 -6.90
CA ILE A 88 -6.22 5.19 -5.91
C ILE A 88 -6.82 4.01 -6.65
N CYS A 89 -6.34 2.80 -6.34
CA CYS A 89 -6.89 1.54 -6.83
C CYS A 89 -7.57 0.80 -5.67
N ILE A 90 -8.82 0.45 -5.87
CA ILE A 90 -9.60 -0.38 -4.94
C ILE A 90 -10.00 -1.65 -5.70
N ALA A 91 -9.62 -2.82 -5.19
CA ALA A 91 -10.05 -4.11 -5.70
C ALA A 91 -11.17 -4.65 -4.80
N PRO A 92 -12.44 -4.53 -5.22
CA PRO A 92 -13.59 -4.90 -4.40
C PRO A 92 -13.92 -6.39 -4.44
N GLU A 93 -13.32 -7.14 -5.38
CA GLU A 93 -13.66 -8.52 -5.67
C GLU A 93 -13.26 -9.46 -4.52
N ARG A 94 -13.98 -10.57 -4.39
CA ARG A 94 -13.63 -11.65 -3.47
C ARG A 94 -12.38 -12.39 -3.95
N PRO A 95 -11.69 -13.14 -3.06
CA PRO A 95 -10.49 -13.92 -3.42
C PRO A 95 -10.73 -14.98 -4.49
N ASP A 96 -11.97 -15.48 -4.59
CA ASP A 96 -12.42 -16.52 -5.51
C ASP A 96 -13.03 -15.96 -6.81
N GLU A 97 -13.04 -14.65 -6.99
CA GLU A 97 -13.53 -13.98 -8.19
C GLU A 97 -12.37 -13.55 -9.10
N THR A 98 -12.65 -13.48 -10.40
CA THR A 98 -11.68 -12.92 -11.36
C THR A 98 -11.56 -11.42 -11.13
N SER A 99 -10.33 -10.96 -10.95
CA SER A 99 -10.01 -9.55 -10.76
C SER A 99 -8.74 -9.19 -11.51
N SER A 100 -8.75 -8.03 -12.16
CA SER A 100 -7.54 -7.49 -12.78
C SER A 100 -6.59 -6.87 -11.78
N TYR A 101 -7.12 -6.26 -10.71
CA TYR A 101 -6.34 -5.42 -9.79
C TYR A 101 -6.12 -6.02 -8.41
N ARG A 102 -6.86 -7.07 -8.05
CA ARG A 102 -6.70 -7.65 -6.71
C ARG A 102 -5.28 -8.18 -6.52
N LYS A 103 -4.59 -7.72 -5.47
CA LYS A 103 -3.27 -8.22 -5.05
C LYS A 103 -3.34 -9.74 -4.81
N PRO A 104 -2.41 -10.53 -5.36
CA PRO A 104 -1.08 -10.13 -5.85
C PRO A 104 -0.97 -9.77 -7.34
N SER A 105 -2.03 -9.31 -8.02
CA SER A 105 -1.94 -8.87 -9.41
C SER A 105 -0.96 -7.70 -9.57
N PRO A 106 -0.04 -7.71 -10.55
CA PRO A 106 0.87 -6.60 -10.84
C PRO A 106 0.23 -5.47 -11.65
N ALA A 107 -1.01 -5.63 -12.12
CA ALA A 107 -1.62 -4.75 -13.13
C ALA A 107 -1.59 -3.27 -12.74
N PHE A 108 -1.92 -2.93 -11.49
CA PHE A 108 -1.90 -1.52 -11.05
C PHE A 108 -0.49 -0.92 -11.10
N ALA A 109 0.53 -1.67 -10.67
CA ALA A 109 1.92 -1.22 -10.75
C ALA A 109 2.38 -1.06 -12.21
N GLN A 110 2.01 -1.98 -13.09
CA GLN A 110 2.31 -1.91 -14.52
C GLN A 110 1.66 -0.71 -15.20
N GLU A 111 0.41 -0.41 -14.87
CA GLU A 111 -0.28 0.79 -15.36
C GLU A 111 0.41 2.08 -14.89
N ILE A 112 0.83 2.17 -13.62
CA ILE A 112 1.58 3.32 -13.12
C ILE A 112 2.89 3.49 -13.88
N MET A 113 3.65 2.41 -14.10
CA MET A 113 4.88 2.46 -14.89
C MET A 113 4.63 2.98 -16.31
N SER A 114 3.61 2.46 -16.98
CA SER A 114 3.25 2.85 -18.35
C SER A 114 2.75 4.30 -18.44
N GLU A 115 1.88 4.71 -17.53
CA GLU A 115 1.24 6.03 -17.56
C GLU A 115 2.19 7.16 -17.19
N PHE A 116 3.06 6.94 -16.21
CA PHE A 116 3.98 7.95 -15.68
C PHE A 116 5.42 7.82 -16.20
N GLY A 117 5.70 6.81 -17.02
CA GLY A 117 7.00 6.58 -17.63
C GLY A 117 8.09 6.15 -16.65
N TYR A 118 7.73 5.39 -15.61
CA TYR A 118 8.67 4.91 -14.61
C TYR A 118 9.35 3.60 -15.02
N ASP A 119 10.65 3.51 -14.75
CA ASP A 119 11.35 2.24 -14.72
C ASP A 119 10.97 1.43 -13.46
N PRO A 120 11.01 0.08 -13.50
CA PRO A 120 10.73 -0.75 -12.32
C PRO A 120 11.56 -0.39 -11.09
N THR A 121 12.80 0.08 -11.28
CA THR A 121 13.71 0.50 -10.21
C THR A 121 13.29 1.82 -9.54
N GLU A 122 12.37 2.56 -10.13
CA GLU A 122 11.89 3.85 -9.61
C GLU A 122 10.61 3.71 -8.80
N LEU A 123 9.95 2.53 -8.83
CA LEU A 123 8.80 2.21 -8.01
C LEU A 123 9.17 1.37 -6.79
N CYS A 124 8.46 1.60 -5.68
CA CYS A 124 8.51 0.74 -4.51
C CYS A 124 7.10 0.48 -3.99
N TYR A 125 6.76 -0.78 -3.79
CA TYR A 125 5.53 -1.18 -3.11
C TYR A 125 5.78 -1.31 -1.60
N ILE A 126 4.91 -0.74 -0.76
CA ILE A 126 5.00 -0.85 0.70
C ILE A 126 3.67 -1.41 1.22
N GLY A 127 3.73 -2.50 1.98
CA GLY A 127 2.55 -3.12 2.57
C GLY A 127 2.88 -4.06 3.73
N ASP A 128 1.85 -4.48 4.45
CA ASP A 128 1.93 -5.33 5.65
C ASP A 128 1.60 -6.81 5.37
N ARG A 129 1.20 -7.14 4.12
CA ARG A 129 0.80 -8.49 3.73
C ARG A 129 1.73 -9.11 2.69
N GLY A 130 1.84 -10.43 2.71
CA GLY A 130 2.54 -11.19 1.68
C GLY A 130 2.02 -10.91 0.27
N SER A 131 0.72 -10.63 0.11
CA SER A 131 0.12 -10.26 -1.17
C SER A 131 0.64 -8.93 -1.74
N ASP A 132 1.06 -7.98 -0.90
CA ASP A 132 1.65 -6.71 -1.32
C ASP A 132 3.03 -6.95 -1.93
N LEU A 133 3.85 -7.73 -1.22
CA LEU A 133 5.20 -8.07 -1.66
C LEU A 133 5.19 -9.03 -2.86
N ALA A 134 4.22 -9.94 -2.94
CA ALA A 134 4.01 -10.77 -4.12
C ALA A 134 3.59 -9.91 -5.33
N THR A 135 2.81 -8.83 -5.13
CA THR A 135 2.51 -7.84 -6.18
C THR A 135 3.79 -7.16 -6.67
N ALA A 136 4.63 -6.71 -5.73
CA ALA A 136 5.93 -6.10 -6.07
C ALA A 136 6.82 -7.06 -6.85
N HIS A 137 6.89 -8.34 -6.40
CA HIS A 137 7.67 -9.38 -7.07
C HIS A 137 7.17 -9.64 -8.50
N ALA A 138 5.86 -9.81 -8.66
CA ALA A 138 5.24 -10.06 -9.96
C ALA A 138 5.38 -8.88 -10.94
N ALA A 139 5.41 -7.65 -10.43
CA ALA A 139 5.63 -6.44 -11.23
C ALA A 139 7.11 -6.18 -11.53
N GLY A 140 8.04 -6.90 -10.90
CA GLY A 140 9.48 -6.67 -11.04
C GLY A 140 9.98 -5.37 -10.41
N ILE A 141 9.22 -4.81 -9.45
CA ILE A 141 9.55 -3.56 -8.76
C ILE A 141 10.13 -3.82 -7.36
N ARG A 142 10.62 -2.77 -6.72
CA ARG A 142 11.05 -2.84 -5.33
C ARG A 142 9.86 -3.09 -4.40
N GLY A 143 10.08 -3.84 -3.33
CA GLY A 143 9.11 -4.07 -2.26
C GLY A 143 9.73 -3.82 -0.89
N VAL A 144 8.93 -3.33 0.03
CA VAL A 144 9.26 -3.17 1.45
C VAL A 144 8.08 -3.60 2.29
N GLY A 145 8.32 -4.52 3.21
CA GLY A 145 7.31 -4.95 4.17
C GLY A 145 7.30 -4.07 5.43
N VAL A 146 6.13 -3.92 6.05
CA VAL A 146 5.97 -3.33 7.37
C VAL A 146 5.23 -4.31 8.29
N SER A 147 5.72 -4.51 9.52
CA SER A 147 5.13 -5.43 10.51
C SER A 147 4.07 -4.72 11.36
N THR A 148 3.22 -3.91 10.74
CA THR A 148 2.16 -3.12 11.41
C THR A 148 0.76 -3.69 11.21
N GLY A 149 0.62 -4.75 10.41
CA GLY A 149 -0.60 -5.51 10.21
C GLY A 149 -0.91 -6.50 11.33
N LEU A 150 -1.98 -7.27 11.18
CA LEU A 150 -2.41 -8.26 12.15
C LEU A 150 -1.72 -9.63 11.97
N ASP A 151 -1.26 -9.94 10.77
CA ASP A 151 -0.72 -11.24 10.41
C ASP A 151 0.82 -11.22 10.43
N ASP A 152 1.43 -12.41 10.54
CA ASP A 152 2.89 -12.56 10.45
C ASP A 152 3.34 -12.47 8.99
N LEU A 153 3.71 -11.27 8.56
CA LEU A 153 4.20 -11.00 7.21
C LEU A 153 5.35 -11.93 6.80
N ARG A 154 6.27 -12.25 7.74
CA ARG A 154 7.42 -13.13 7.41
C ARG A 154 6.97 -14.57 7.17
N ALA A 155 5.95 -15.04 7.90
CA ALA A 155 5.34 -16.34 7.63
C ALA A 155 4.66 -16.37 6.26
N GLU A 156 3.87 -15.35 5.92
CA GLU A 156 3.25 -15.22 4.58
C GLU A 156 4.31 -15.19 3.47
N MET A 157 5.42 -14.47 3.65
CA MET A 157 6.52 -14.42 2.68
C MET A 157 7.16 -15.79 2.46
N ARG A 158 7.31 -16.61 3.52
CA ARG A 158 7.80 -18.00 3.39
C ARG A 158 6.83 -18.87 2.58
N GLU A 159 5.55 -18.80 2.89
CA GLU A 159 4.51 -19.55 2.18
C GLU A 159 4.45 -19.20 0.69
N LEU A 160 4.70 -17.94 0.34
CA LEU A 160 4.73 -17.44 -1.03
C LEU A 160 6.08 -17.65 -1.75
N GLY A 161 7.10 -18.18 -1.05
CA GLY A 161 8.44 -18.41 -1.63
C GLY A 161 9.22 -17.14 -1.95
N ILE A 162 8.90 -16.03 -1.28
CA ILE A 162 9.56 -14.73 -1.44
C ILE A 162 10.33 -14.28 -0.19
N GLU A 163 10.60 -15.18 0.73
CA GLU A 163 11.41 -14.91 1.93
C GLU A 163 12.81 -14.43 1.53
N GLY A 164 13.28 -13.38 2.21
CA GLY A 164 14.61 -12.80 1.97
C GLY A 164 14.73 -11.92 0.71
N ILE A 165 13.71 -11.87 -0.16
CA ILE A 165 13.72 -10.99 -1.36
C ILE A 165 13.55 -9.52 -0.96
N PHE A 166 12.70 -9.23 0.01
CA PHE A 166 12.36 -7.88 0.41
C PHE A 166 12.67 -7.62 1.89
N PRO A 167 13.17 -6.41 2.24
CA PRO A 167 13.34 -6.02 3.63
C PRO A 167 11.99 -5.80 4.32
N VAL A 168 11.96 -6.05 5.64
CA VAL A 168 10.77 -5.83 6.49
C VAL A 168 11.17 -4.96 7.68
N PHE A 169 10.40 -3.90 7.92
CA PHE A 169 10.59 -2.92 9.00
C PHE A 169 9.43 -2.91 9.99
N ASN A 170 9.63 -2.30 11.17
CA ASN A 170 8.58 -2.27 12.18
C ASN A 170 7.54 -1.17 11.95
N SER A 171 7.81 -0.22 11.04
CA SER A 171 6.92 0.88 10.74
C SER A 171 7.13 1.45 9.33
N LEU A 172 6.14 2.19 8.84
CA LEU A 172 6.28 2.98 7.62
C LEU A 172 7.40 4.02 7.74
N SER A 173 7.58 4.61 8.93
CA SER A 173 8.65 5.58 9.17
C SER A 173 10.03 4.98 8.92
N GLU A 174 10.32 3.78 9.48
CA GLU A 174 11.58 3.06 9.24
C GLU A 174 11.76 2.68 7.77
N ALA A 175 10.69 2.25 7.10
CA ALA A 175 10.70 1.92 5.68
C ALA A 175 11.06 3.14 4.81
N ILE A 176 10.47 4.31 5.10
CA ILE A 176 10.77 5.57 4.40
C ILE A 176 12.22 6.01 4.67
N ASP A 177 12.70 5.91 5.90
CA ASP A 177 14.10 6.22 6.23
C ASP A 177 15.07 5.32 5.46
N TYR A 178 14.77 4.04 5.36
CA TYR A 178 15.55 3.11 4.55
C TYR A 178 15.60 3.50 3.06
N LEU A 179 14.48 3.94 2.49
CA LEU A 179 14.35 4.25 1.07
C LEU A 179 14.97 5.61 0.68
N PHE A 180 14.96 6.60 1.59
CA PHE A 180 15.28 7.99 1.26
C PHE A 180 16.49 8.58 2.01
N HIS A 181 17.01 7.93 3.07
CA HIS A 181 18.12 8.43 3.86
C HIS A 181 19.42 7.58 3.75
N ARG A 182 19.49 6.62 2.82
CA ARG A 182 20.77 5.96 2.55
C ARG A 182 21.67 6.90 1.74
N PRO A 183 22.93 7.14 2.20
CA PRO A 183 23.93 7.89 1.45
C PRO A 183 24.32 7.21 0.14
#